data_bf964a60341ec2f72fe04e0f7d69614c
#
_entry.id   bf964a60341ec2f72fe04e0f7d69614c
#
_cell.length_a   1.000
_cell.length_b   1.000
_cell.length_c   1.000
_cell.angle_alpha   90.00
_cell.angle_beta   90.00
_cell.angle_gamma   90.00
#
_symmetry.space_group_name_H-M   'P 1'
#
loop_
_entity.id
_entity.type
_entity.pdbx_description
1 polymer ?
#
loop_
_entity_poly.entity_id
_entity_poly.type
_entity_poly.pdbx_seq_one_letter_code
_entity_poly.pdbx_strand_id
1 'polypeptide(L)'
;MTAIEQTEARPRGTRLPRRARRNQLLGAAQEVFVAQGYHAAAMDDIAERAGVSKPVLYQHFPGKLDLYLALLDQHCEALLQSVRTALASTTDNKLRVTATMDAYFAYVEAEGGAFRLVFESDLTNEPAVRERVDRVSLQCAEAISEVIAEDTGLPSDQSMLLAVALGGVSQVVARYWLSSESDIPRDRAVQLVTSLAWRGIAGFPLHGADNPFAETD
;
A
#
# COMPACT_ATOMS: atom_id res chain seq x y z
N MET A 1 -30.11 -25.66 56.37
CA MET A 1 -29.21 -26.00 55.21
C MET A 1 -29.33 -24.87 54.20
N THR A 2 -28.38 -23.94 54.27
CA THR A 2 -28.39 -22.69 53.49
C THR A 2 -27.49 -22.89 52.29
N ALA A 3 -28.03 -22.86 51.06
CA ALA A 3 -27.27 -22.95 49.85
C ALA A 3 -26.52 -21.62 49.63
N ILE A 4 -25.19 -21.70 49.55
CA ILE A 4 -24.33 -20.57 49.19
C ILE A 4 -24.25 -20.51 47.66
N GLU A 5 -24.88 -19.50 47.09
CA GLU A 5 -24.85 -19.17 45.69
C GLU A 5 -23.45 -18.64 45.34
N GLN A 6 -22.61 -19.49 44.70
CA GLN A 6 -21.30 -19.07 44.17
C GLN A 6 -21.54 -18.28 42.90
N THR A 7 -21.38 -16.95 43.01
CA THR A 7 -21.30 -16.06 41.84
C THR A 7 -19.96 -16.27 41.15
N GLU A 8 -19.93 -17.03 40.08
CA GLU A 8 -18.76 -17.15 39.22
C GLU A 8 -18.40 -15.79 38.61
N ALA A 9 -17.30 -15.23 39.06
CA ALA A 9 -16.72 -14.03 38.51
C ALA A 9 -16.22 -14.33 37.07
N ARG A 10 -16.84 -13.73 36.06
CA ARG A 10 -16.36 -13.76 34.67
C ARG A 10 -14.90 -13.30 34.63
N PRO A 11 -14.00 -14.02 33.93
CA PRO A 11 -12.61 -13.62 33.83
C PRO A 11 -12.52 -12.25 33.17
N ARG A 12 -11.93 -11.28 33.88
CA ARG A 12 -11.58 -9.97 33.33
C ARG A 12 -10.60 -10.18 32.18
N GLY A 13 -11.10 -10.06 30.93
CA GLY A 13 -10.28 -10.15 29.74
C GLY A 13 -9.06 -9.24 29.88
N THR A 14 -7.88 -9.78 29.61
CA THR A 14 -6.58 -9.09 29.66
C THR A 14 -6.68 -7.81 28.80
N ARG A 15 -6.50 -6.65 29.44
CA ARG A 15 -6.57 -5.36 28.76
C ARG A 15 -5.44 -5.31 27.74
N LEU A 16 -5.78 -5.36 26.45
CA LEU A 16 -4.80 -5.27 25.36
C LEU A 16 -3.98 -3.97 25.47
N PRO A 17 -2.67 -4.04 25.21
CA PRO A 17 -1.84 -2.84 25.08
C PRO A 17 -2.44 -1.86 24.07
N ARG A 18 -2.24 -0.55 24.28
CA ARG A 18 -2.85 0.51 23.43
C ARG A 18 -2.58 0.31 21.93
N ARG A 19 -1.35 -0.10 21.57
CA ARG A 19 -0.97 -0.39 20.18
C ARG A 19 -1.72 -1.59 19.60
N ALA A 20 -1.81 -2.69 20.35
CA ALA A 20 -2.54 -3.88 19.93
C ALA A 20 -4.04 -3.58 19.74
N ARG A 21 -4.63 -2.79 20.66
CA ARG A 21 -6.02 -2.34 20.52
C ARG A 21 -6.21 -1.47 19.28
N ARG A 22 -5.28 -0.54 18.99
CA ARG A 22 -5.34 0.29 17.80
C ARG A 22 -5.32 -0.55 16.51
N ASN A 23 -4.43 -1.55 16.43
CA ASN A 23 -4.35 -2.46 15.28
C ASN A 23 -5.63 -3.30 15.12
N GLN A 24 -6.22 -3.78 16.23
CA GLN A 24 -7.51 -4.48 16.19
C GLN A 24 -8.62 -3.59 15.61
N LEU A 25 -8.67 -2.32 16.00
CA LEU A 25 -9.65 -1.37 15.50
C LEU A 25 -9.44 -1.07 14.01
N LEU A 26 -8.19 -0.93 13.56
CA LEU A 26 -7.87 -0.73 12.15
C LEU A 26 -8.25 -1.95 11.30
N GLY A 27 -7.99 -3.18 11.77
CA GLY A 27 -8.42 -4.39 11.06
C GLY A 27 -9.95 -4.49 10.92
N ALA A 28 -10.70 -4.22 11.99
CA ALA A 28 -12.16 -4.19 11.93
C ALA A 28 -12.68 -3.09 11.00
N ALA A 29 -12.05 -1.91 11.02
CA ALA A 29 -12.39 -0.82 10.13
C ALA A 29 -12.17 -1.18 8.65
N GLN A 30 -11.05 -1.82 8.34
CA GLN A 30 -10.77 -2.32 6.99
C GLN A 30 -11.86 -3.24 6.49
N GLU A 31 -12.25 -4.24 7.29
CA GLU A 31 -13.30 -5.19 6.92
C GLU A 31 -14.63 -4.49 6.63
N VAL A 32 -15.02 -3.53 7.47
CA VAL A 32 -16.28 -2.78 7.29
C VAL A 32 -16.21 -1.85 6.09
N PHE A 33 -15.12 -1.10 5.91
CA PHE A 33 -14.95 -0.20 4.77
C PHE A 33 -14.88 -0.95 3.44
N VAL A 34 -14.22 -2.11 3.39
CA VAL A 34 -14.16 -2.96 2.20
C VAL A 34 -15.54 -3.51 1.84
N ALA A 35 -16.32 -3.92 2.84
CA ALA A 35 -17.63 -4.54 2.63
C ALA A 35 -18.73 -3.53 2.26
N GLN A 36 -18.71 -2.33 2.84
CA GLN A 36 -19.82 -1.36 2.75
C GLN A 36 -19.44 -0.08 2.01
N GLY A 37 -18.15 0.20 1.79
CA GLY A 37 -17.64 1.50 1.36
C GLY A 37 -17.60 2.52 2.51
N TYR A 38 -16.87 3.62 2.31
CA TYR A 38 -16.71 4.63 3.36
C TYR A 38 -18.04 5.27 3.78
N HIS A 39 -18.89 5.64 2.83
CA HIS A 39 -20.09 6.43 3.13
C HIS A 39 -21.11 5.64 3.94
N ALA A 40 -21.37 4.39 3.59
CA ALA A 40 -22.33 3.53 4.28
C ALA A 40 -21.83 2.99 5.63
N ALA A 41 -20.53 2.82 5.79
CA ALA A 41 -19.92 2.32 7.03
C ALA A 41 -20.19 3.24 8.21
N ALA A 42 -20.66 2.66 9.33
CA ALA A 42 -20.87 3.38 10.59
C ALA A 42 -19.80 3.05 11.63
N MET A 43 -19.46 4.01 12.49
CA MET A 43 -18.55 3.78 13.63
C MET A 43 -19.10 2.69 14.58
N ASP A 44 -20.40 2.52 14.61
CA ASP A 44 -21.07 1.50 15.41
C ASP A 44 -20.76 0.09 14.90
N ASP A 45 -20.85 -0.12 13.59
CA ASP A 45 -20.54 -1.39 12.95
C ASP A 45 -19.08 -1.77 13.16
N ILE A 46 -18.19 -0.78 13.10
CA ILE A 46 -16.76 -0.97 13.36
C ILE A 46 -16.50 -1.35 14.83
N ALA A 47 -17.18 -0.70 15.78
CA ALA A 47 -17.05 -1.04 17.20
C ALA A 47 -17.56 -2.46 17.48
N GLU A 48 -18.71 -2.84 16.90
CA GLU A 48 -19.27 -4.18 16.99
C GLU A 48 -18.32 -5.22 16.36
N ARG A 49 -17.82 -4.96 15.15
CA ARG A 49 -16.88 -5.83 14.46
C ARG A 49 -15.58 -6.03 15.23
N ALA A 50 -15.10 -4.97 15.90
CA ALA A 50 -13.90 -5.01 16.74
C ALA A 50 -14.17 -5.67 18.11
N GLY A 51 -15.43 -5.94 18.50
CA GLY A 51 -15.79 -6.45 19.82
C GLY A 51 -15.48 -5.49 20.94
N VAL A 52 -15.64 -4.17 20.72
CA VAL A 52 -15.38 -3.12 21.70
C VAL A 52 -16.60 -2.22 21.89
N SER A 53 -16.64 -1.49 23.01
CA SER A 53 -17.67 -0.45 23.19
C SER A 53 -17.33 0.81 22.37
N LYS A 54 -18.36 1.56 21.94
CA LYS A 54 -18.22 2.83 21.23
C LYS A 54 -17.21 3.79 21.90
N PRO A 55 -17.28 4.03 23.25
CA PRO A 55 -16.31 4.91 23.90
C PRO A 55 -14.86 4.46 23.71
N VAL A 56 -14.59 3.16 23.65
CA VAL A 56 -13.24 2.63 23.40
C VAL A 56 -12.77 2.98 21.98
N LEU A 57 -13.63 2.83 20.97
CA LEU A 57 -13.31 3.24 19.61
C LEU A 57 -13.02 4.74 19.53
N TYR A 58 -13.89 5.58 20.08
CA TYR A 58 -13.74 7.04 20.06
C TYR A 58 -12.53 7.54 20.87
N GLN A 59 -12.04 6.80 21.86
CA GLN A 59 -10.77 7.10 22.55
C GLN A 59 -9.54 6.94 21.64
N HIS A 60 -9.63 6.10 20.61
CA HIS A 60 -8.55 5.87 19.66
C HIS A 60 -8.67 6.70 18.39
N PHE A 61 -9.91 6.94 17.94
CA PHE A 61 -10.22 7.64 16.70
C PHE A 61 -11.43 8.55 16.92
N PRO A 62 -11.22 9.88 16.96
CA PRO A 62 -12.28 10.84 17.24
C PRO A 62 -13.44 10.79 16.24
N GLY A 63 -13.17 10.38 14.99
CA GLY A 63 -14.17 10.30 13.93
C GLY A 63 -13.86 9.24 12.88
N LYS A 64 -14.84 9.02 11.99
CA LYS A 64 -14.74 8.04 10.90
C LYS A 64 -13.62 8.40 9.93
N LEU A 65 -13.44 9.69 9.64
CA LEU A 65 -12.36 10.15 8.77
C LEU A 65 -10.98 9.91 9.41
N ASP A 66 -10.81 10.19 10.72
CA ASP A 66 -9.54 9.94 11.42
C ASP A 66 -9.17 8.44 11.39
N LEU A 67 -10.15 7.57 11.55
CA LEU A 67 -9.96 6.12 11.47
C LEU A 67 -9.58 5.68 10.05
N TYR A 68 -10.27 6.22 9.05
CA TYR A 68 -10.00 5.94 7.65
C TYR A 68 -8.59 6.42 7.24
N LEU A 69 -8.23 7.66 7.61
CA LEU A 69 -6.89 8.20 7.33
C LEU A 69 -5.78 7.40 8.00
N ALA A 70 -6.01 6.93 9.23
CA ALA A 70 -5.04 6.07 9.93
C ALA A 70 -4.89 4.70 9.28
N LEU A 71 -5.97 4.13 8.72
CA LEU A 71 -5.94 2.90 7.94
C LEU A 71 -5.18 3.12 6.62
N LEU A 72 -5.47 4.22 5.94
CA LEU A 72 -4.78 4.63 4.71
C LEU A 72 -3.28 4.81 4.95
N ASP A 73 -2.88 5.51 6.02
CA ASP A 73 -1.47 5.67 6.41
C ASP A 73 -0.77 4.31 6.61
N GLN A 74 -1.44 3.34 7.25
CA GLN A 74 -0.90 1.99 7.45
C GLN A 74 -0.65 1.28 6.11
N HIS A 75 -1.59 1.36 5.18
CA HIS A 75 -1.46 0.73 3.86
C HIS A 75 -0.42 1.43 2.98
N CYS A 76 -0.34 2.75 3.02
CA CYS A 76 0.69 3.52 2.34
C CYS A 76 2.10 3.13 2.81
N GLU A 77 2.29 3.01 4.13
CA GLU A 77 3.57 2.60 4.71
C GLU A 77 3.93 1.15 4.32
N ALA A 78 2.96 0.23 4.36
CA ALA A 78 3.17 -1.16 3.95
C ALA A 78 3.59 -1.27 2.47
N LEU A 79 2.95 -0.52 1.59
CA LEU A 79 3.30 -0.47 0.17
C LEU A 79 4.71 0.07 -0.04
N LEU A 80 5.03 1.23 0.57
CA LEU A 80 6.37 1.83 0.46
C LEU A 80 7.46 0.88 0.95
N GLN A 81 7.22 0.23 2.09
CA GLN A 81 8.17 -0.73 2.65
C GLN A 81 8.35 -1.96 1.76
N SER A 82 7.28 -2.44 1.12
CA SER A 82 7.33 -3.55 0.16
C SER A 82 8.20 -3.18 -1.05
N VAL A 83 8.00 -1.99 -1.62
CA VAL A 83 8.81 -1.45 -2.74
C VAL A 83 10.29 -1.33 -2.34
N ARG A 84 10.58 -0.72 -1.20
CA ARG A 84 11.97 -0.56 -0.71
C ARG A 84 12.65 -1.91 -0.49
N THR A 85 11.96 -2.87 0.09
CA THR A 85 12.48 -4.23 0.32
C THR A 85 12.79 -4.92 -1.01
N ALA A 86 11.91 -4.80 -1.99
CA ALA A 86 12.12 -5.35 -3.32
C ALA A 86 13.33 -4.72 -4.02
N LEU A 87 13.45 -3.40 -3.99
CA LEU A 87 14.60 -2.67 -4.55
C LEU A 87 15.94 -3.08 -3.92
N ALA A 88 15.95 -3.35 -2.61
CA ALA A 88 17.14 -3.77 -1.88
C ALA A 88 17.46 -5.27 -2.00
N SER A 89 16.57 -6.08 -2.58
CA SER A 89 16.71 -7.56 -2.60
C SER A 89 17.82 -8.07 -3.51
N THR A 90 18.27 -7.28 -4.47
CA THR A 90 19.29 -7.65 -5.47
C THR A 90 19.98 -6.41 -6.02
N THR A 91 21.17 -6.59 -6.59
CA THR A 91 21.91 -5.56 -7.35
C THR A 91 21.77 -5.74 -8.87
N ASP A 92 21.17 -6.83 -9.32
CA ASP A 92 20.85 -7.02 -10.75
C ASP A 92 19.58 -6.24 -11.10
N ASN A 93 19.71 -5.25 -11.98
CA ASN A 93 18.62 -4.33 -12.32
C ASN A 93 17.40 -5.01 -12.95
N LYS A 94 17.61 -6.05 -13.74
CA LYS A 94 16.50 -6.80 -14.32
C LYS A 94 15.74 -7.56 -13.24
N LEU A 95 16.45 -8.19 -12.32
CA LEU A 95 15.84 -8.89 -11.18
C LEU A 95 15.18 -7.88 -10.23
N ARG A 96 15.78 -6.69 -10.04
CA ARG A 96 15.23 -5.60 -9.22
C ARG A 96 13.89 -5.11 -9.77
N VAL A 97 13.80 -4.88 -11.09
CA VAL A 97 12.52 -4.53 -11.74
C VAL A 97 11.49 -5.63 -11.54
N THR A 98 11.89 -6.90 -11.74
CA THR A 98 10.99 -8.05 -11.52
C THR A 98 10.50 -8.11 -10.08
N ALA A 99 11.40 -8.01 -9.11
CA ALA A 99 11.07 -8.07 -7.69
C ALA A 99 10.14 -6.94 -7.26
N THR A 100 10.36 -5.73 -7.78
CA THR A 100 9.52 -4.56 -7.47
C THR A 100 8.11 -4.71 -8.07
N MET A 101 8.01 -5.19 -9.32
CA MET A 101 6.72 -5.48 -9.94
C MET A 101 5.97 -6.60 -9.19
N ASP A 102 6.66 -7.69 -8.86
CA ASP A 102 6.05 -8.79 -8.09
C ASP A 102 5.57 -8.34 -6.71
N ALA A 103 6.40 -7.58 -5.99
CA ALA A 103 6.02 -7.01 -4.69
C ALA A 103 4.77 -6.12 -4.77
N TYR A 104 4.67 -5.30 -5.82
CA TYR A 104 3.51 -4.43 -6.04
C TYR A 104 2.25 -5.25 -6.34
N PHE A 105 2.32 -6.20 -7.27
CA PHE A 105 1.20 -7.07 -7.62
C PHE A 105 0.78 -7.99 -6.47
N ALA A 106 1.75 -8.52 -5.70
CA ALA A 106 1.47 -9.29 -4.49
C ALA A 106 0.73 -8.46 -3.44
N TYR A 107 1.13 -7.19 -3.25
CA TYR A 107 0.43 -6.25 -2.38
C TYR A 107 -1.01 -6.03 -2.85
N VAL A 108 -1.20 -5.79 -4.14
CA VAL A 108 -2.53 -5.57 -4.73
C VAL A 108 -3.42 -6.82 -4.59
N GLU A 109 -2.88 -8.02 -4.78
CA GLU A 109 -3.61 -9.28 -4.65
C GLU A 109 -3.99 -9.57 -3.19
N ALA A 110 -3.03 -9.47 -2.27
CA ALA A 110 -3.23 -9.76 -0.84
C ALA A 110 -4.18 -8.74 -0.18
N GLU A 111 -4.04 -7.49 -0.54
CA GLU A 111 -4.74 -6.36 0.04
C GLU A 111 -5.78 -5.76 -0.93
N GLY A 112 -6.34 -6.57 -1.85
CA GLY A 112 -7.20 -6.07 -2.92
C GLY A 112 -8.31 -5.12 -2.47
N GLY A 113 -8.91 -5.38 -1.31
CA GLY A 113 -9.84 -4.45 -0.68
C GLY A 113 -9.16 -3.18 -0.17
N ALA A 114 -7.98 -3.30 0.45
CA ALA A 114 -7.21 -2.16 0.95
C ALA A 114 -6.59 -1.35 -0.19
N PHE A 115 -6.14 -1.99 -1.26
CA PHE A 115 -5.70 -1.30 -2.47
C PHE A 115 -6.80 -0.40 -3.03
N ARG A 116 -8.05 -0.89 -3.07
CA ARG A 116 -9.22 -0.08 -3.46
C ARG A 116 -9.46 1.09 -2.51
N LEU A 117 -9.29 0.90 -1.21
CA LEU A 117 -9.37 1.99 -0.24
C LEU A 117 -8.33 3.08 -0.51
N VAL A 118 -7.11 2.70 -0.91
CA VAL A 118 -6.03 3.66 -1.19
C VAL A 118 -6.23 4.36 -2.53
N PHE A 119 -6.50 3.61 -3.61
CA PHE A 119 -6.41 4.13 -4.98
C PHE A 119 -7.75 4.27 -5.70
N GLU A 120 -8.84 3.68 -5.20
CA GLU A 120 -10.17 3.65 -5.83
C GLU A 120 -11.29 4.15 -4.90
N SER A 121 -10.92 4.82 -3.82
CA SER A 121 -11.88 5.29 -2.82
C SER A 121 -12.81 6.37 -3.36
N ASP A 122 -14.08 6.33 -2.95
CA ASP A 122 -15.05 7.42 -3.13
C ASP A 122 -14.60 8.74 -2.51
N LEU A 123 -13.54 8.69 -1.68
CA LEU A 123 -12.93 9.84 -1.01
C LEU A 123 -11.76 10.45 -1.77
N THR A 124 -11.54 10.12 -3.05
CA THR A 124 -10.47 10.73 -3.86
C THR A 124 -10.56 12.25 -3.94
N ASN A 125 -11.75 12.82 -3.70
CA ASN A 125 -11.97 14.26 -3.63
C ASN A 125 -11.69 14.87 -2.23
N GLU A 126 -11.52 14.05 -1.19
CA GLU A 126 -11.13 14.51 0.15
C GLU A 126 -9.65 14.92 0.14
N PRO A 127 -9.31 16.19 0.43
CA PRO A 127 -7.93 16.67 0.33
C PRO A 127 -6.95 15.87 1.17
N ALA A 128 -7.35 15.47 2.38
CA ALA A 128 -6.50 14.70 3.29
C ALA A 128 -6.21 13.27 2.79
N VAL A 129 -7.10 12.68 2.01
CA VAL A 129 -6.91 11.38 1.36
C VAL A 129 -5.96 11.54 0.17
N ARG A 130 -6.24 12.51 -0.71
CA ARG A 130 -5.40 12.80 -1.88
C ARG A 130 -3.96 13.04 -1.50
N GLU A 131 -3.73 13.90 -0.49
CA GLU A 131 -2.38 14.20 0.00
C GLU A 131 -1.59 12.95 0.39
N ARG A 132 -2.23 11.94 1.01
CA ARG A 132 -1.56 10.69 1.41
C ARG A 132 -1.23 9.81 0.22
N VAL A 133 -2.17 9.69 -0.72
CA VAL A 133 -1.98 8.89 -1.94
C VAL A 133 -0.88 9.50 -2.81
N ASP A 134 -0.89 10.83 -2.98
CA ASP A 134 0.15 11.53 -3.74
C ASP A 134 1.51 11.38 -3.04
N ARG A 135 1.54 11.48 -1.72
CA ARG A 135 2.77 11.33 -0.92
C ARG A 135 3.37 9.93 -1.06
N VAL A 136 2.60 8.85 -0.93
CA VAL A 136 3.14 7.48 -1.08
C VAL A 136 3.60 7.22 -2.52
N SER A 137 2.88 7.74 -3.51
CA SER A 137 3.28 7.63 -4.92
C SER A 137 4.62 8.33 -5.16
N LEU A 138 4.79 9.53 -4.61
CA LEU A 138 6.05 10.27 -4.68
C LEU A 138 7.18 9.53 -3.95
N GLN A 139 6.96 9.04 -2.73
CA GLN A 139 7.97 8.31 -1.95
C GLN A 139 8.41 7.01 -2.63
N CYS A 140 7.50 6.29 -3.28
CA CYS A 140 7.85 5.13 -4.09
C CYS A 140 8.69 5.54 -5.31
N ALA A 141 8.32 6.65 -5.98
CA ALA A 141 9.08 7.18 -7.10
C ALA A 141 10.47 7.66 -6.67
N GLU A 142 10.60 8.32 -5.52
CA GLU A 142 11.89 8.71 -4.93
C GLU A 142 12.80 7.51 -4.72
N ALA A 143 12.30 6.44 -4.08
CA ALA A 143 13.07 5.22 -3.85
C ALA A 143 13.53 4.54 -5.15
N ILE A 144 12.70 4.54 -6.19
CA ILE A 144 13.06 4.01 -7.52
C ILE A 144 14.06 4.95 -8.21
N SER A 145 13.86 6.26 -8.12
CA SER A 145 14.72 7.29 -8.73
C SER A 145 16.15 7.24 -8.20
N GLU A 146 16.32 7.05 -6.89
CA GLU A 146 17.64 6.89 -6.25
C GLU A 146 18.42 5.74 -6.90
N VAL A 147 17.79 4.59 -7.10
CA VAL A 147 18.40 3.43 -7.74
C VAL A 147 18.73 3.71 -9.20
N ILE A 148 17.82 4.33 -9.96
CA ILE A 148 18.07 4.69 -11.36
C ILE A 148 19.25 5.65 -11.46
N ALA A 149 19.29 6.69 -10.64
CA ALA A 149 20.38 7.68 -10.64
C ALA A 149 21.73 7.03 -10.31
N GLU A 150 21.77 6.15 -9.30
CA GLU A 150 22.98 5.42 -8.90
C GLU A 150 23.50 4.54 -10.04
N ASP A 151 22.63 3.81 -10.72
CA ASP A 151 23.02 2.82 -11.72
C ASP A 151 23.32 3.44 -13.11
N THR A 152 22.67 4.55 -13.46
CA THR A 152 22.77 5.16 -14.80
C THR A 152 23.60 6.44 -14.83
N GLY A 153 23.79 7.10 -13.68
CA GLY A 153 24.40 8.43 -13.61
C GLY A 153 23.51 9.57 -14.14
N LEU A 154 22.23 9.31 -14.40
CA LEU A 154 21.29 10.34 -14.84
C LEU A 154 21.08 11.41 -13.76
N PRO A 155 20.86 12.67 -14.15
CA PRO A 155 20.42 13.73 -13.24
C PRO A 155 19.14 13.33 -12.50
N SER A 156 18.97 13.87 -11.29
CA SER A 156 17.87 13.50 -10.40
C SER A 156 16.46 13.76 -10.97
N ASP A 157 16.31 14.82 -11.76
CA ASP A 157 15.05 15.16 -12.43
C ASP A 157 14.69 14.14 -13.53
N GLN A 158 15.68 13.67 -14.28
CA GLN A 158 15.51 12.65 -15.31
C GLN A 158 15.23 11.27 -14.69
N SER A 159 15.97 10.89 -13.64
CA SER A 159 15.73 9.66 -12.89
C SER A 159 14.34 9.65 -12.28
N MET A 160 13.90 10.78 -11.72
CA MET A 160 12.55 10.94 -11.15
C MET A 160 11.47 10.79 -12.22
N LEU A 161 11.66 11.36 -13.42
CA LEU A 161 10.69 11.20 -14.52
C LEU A 161 10.51 9.73 -14.89
N LEU A 162 11.60 8.95 -14.98
CA LEU A 162 11.55 7.52 -15.26
C LEU A 162 10.88 6.74 -14.10
N ALA A 163 11.21 7.09 -12.87
CA ALA A 163 10.63 6.47 -11.69
C ALA A 163 9.10 6.67 -11.62
N VAL A 164 8.63 7.89 -11.89
CA VAL A 164 7.19 8.21 -11.98
C VAL A 164 6.52 7.43 -13.10
N ALA A 165 7.16 7.31 -14.26
CA ALA A 165 6.62 6.52 -15.39
C ALA A 165 6.48 5.03 -15.01
N LEU A 166 7.49 4.44 -14.37
CA LEU A 166 7.45 3.04 -13.92
C LEU A 166 6.38 2.82 -12.83
N GLY A 167 6.28 3.74 -11.88
CA GLY A 167 5.23 3.71 -10.85
C GLY A 167 3.83 3.79 -11.46
N GLY A 168 3.63 4.68 -12.43
CA GLY A 168 2.38 4.82 -13.16
C GLY A 168 2.00 3.55 -13.94
N VAL A 169 2.95 2.94 -14.64
CA VAL A 169 2.74 1.64 -15.31
C VAL A 169 2.30 0.59 -14.31
N SER A 170 3.02 0.45 -13.19
CA SER A 170 2.70 -0.53 -12.14
C SER A 170 1.28 -0.32 -11.60
N GLN A 171 0.94 0.91 -11.24
CA GLN A 171 -0.34 1.27 -10.63
C GLN A 171 -1.51 1.04 -11.60
N VAL A 172 -1.39 1.52 -12.84
CA VAL A 172 -2.47 1.42 -13.83
C VAL A 172 -2.70 -0.02 -14.24
N VAL A 173 -1.63 -0.78 -14.50
CA VAL A 173 -1.75 -2.17 -14.94
C VAL A 173 -2.24 -3.08 -13.82
N ALA A 174 -1.75 -2.91 -12.59
CA ALA A 174 -2.21 -3.71 -11.46
C ALA A 174 -3.69 -3.45 -11.14
N ARG A 175 -4.15 -2.19 -11.24
CA ARG A 175 -5.58 -1.84 -11.11
C ARG A 175 -6.42 -2.50 -12.19
N TYR A 176 -5.99 -2.44 -13.45
CA TYR A 176 -6.67 -3.11 -14.55
C TYR A 176 -6.73 -4.62 -14.32
N TRP A 177 -5.62 -5.24 -13.95
CA TRP A 177 -5.54 -6.67 -13.65
C TRP A 177 -6.47 -7.10 -12.52
N LEU A 178 -6.55 -6.31 -11.44
CA LEU A 178 -7.44 -6.59 -10.30
C LEU A 178 -8.93 -6.42 -10.66
N SER A 179 -9.26 -5.45 -11.53
CA SER A 179 -10.65 -5.13 -11.92
C SER A 179 -11.14 -5.93 -13.11
N SER A 180 -10.24 -6.54 -13.88
CA SER A 180 -10.60 -7.27 -15.10
C SER A 180 -11.16 -8.66 -14.76
N GLU A 181 -12.12 -9.11 -15.55
CA GLU A 181 -12.57 -10.51 -15.57
C GLU A 181 -11.52 -11.43 -16.21
N SER A 182 -10.28 -10.96 -16.31
CA SER A 182 -9.17 -11.64 -16.95
C SER A 182 -8.60 -12.70 -16.02
N ASP A 183 -8.58 -13.94 -16.47
CA ASP A 183 -7.97 -15.10 -15.78
C ASP A 183 -6.43 -15.12 -15.88
N ILE A 184 -5.77 -13.97 -16.06
CA ILE A 184 -4.31 -13.92 -16.11
C ILE A 184 -3.75 -14.15 -14.70
N PRO A 185 -3.00 -15.25 -14.46
CA PRO A 185 -2.34 -15.46 -13.17
C PRO A 185 -1.35 -14.33 -12.86
N ARG A 186 -1.17 -14.01 -11.57
CA ARG A 186 -0.26 -12.94 -11.12
C ARG A 186 1.12 -13.05 -11.74
N ASP A 187 1.73 -14.24 -11.68
CA ASP A 187 3.07 -14.48 -12.21
C ASP A 187 3.18 -14.10 -13.69
N ARG A 188 2.14 -14.40 -14.45
CA ARG A 188 2.09 -14.06 -15.87
C ARG A 188 1.92 -12.56 -16.09
N ALA A 189 1.07 -11.91 -15.31
CA ALA A 189 0.89 -10.46 -15.35
C ALA A 189 2.21 -9.73 -15.02
N VAL A 190 2.86 -10.12 -13.93
CA VAL A 190 4.18 -9.61 -13.52
C VAL A 190 5.22 -9.81 -14.64
N GLN A 191 5.28 -11.01 -15.25
CA GLN A 191 6.22 -11.32 -16.33
C GLN A 191 6.03 -10.41 -17.56
N LEU A 192 4.77 -10.17 -17.95
CA LEU A 192 4.43 -9.30 -19.08
C LEU A 192 4.83 -7.85 -18.82
N VAL A 193 4.47 -7.33 -17.65
CA VAL A 193 4.74 -5.93 -17.28
C VAL A 193 6.24 -5.71 -17.06
N THR A 194 6.92 -6.64 -16.40
CA THR A 194 8.37 -6.60 -16.26
C THR A 194 9.09 -6.61 -17.61
N SER A 195 8.64 -7.45 -18.53
CA SER A 195 9.23 -7.53 -19.88
C SER A 195 9.04 -6.23 -20.66
N LEU A 196 7.88 -5.60 -20.53
CA LEU A 196 7.61 -4.29 -21.13
C LEU A 196 8.50 -3.20 -20.52
N ALA A 197 8.54 -3.11 -19.19
CA ALA A 197 9.32 -2.12 -18.47
C ALA A 197 10.83 -2.27 -18.76
N TRP A 198 11.34 -3.52 -18.71
CA TRP A 198 12.75 -3.80 -18.93
C TRP A 198 13.20 -3.52 -20.37
N ARG A 199 12.42 -3.83 -21.37
CA ARG A 199 12.77 -3.52 -22.76
C ARG A 199 12.87 -2.03 -23.00
N GLY A 200 12.04 -1.22 -22.36
CA GLY A 200 12.15 0.23 -22.42
C GLY A 200 13.38 0.75 -21.70
N ILE A 201 13.70 0.23 -20.52
CA ILE A 201 14.85 0.67 -19.69
C ILE A 201 16.18 0.15 -20.23
N ALA A 202 16.23 -1.03 -20.89
CA ALA A 202 17.45 -1.61 -21.44
C ALA A 202 18.14 -0.72 -22.49
N GLY A 203 17.46 0.32 -23.00
CA GLY A 203 18.05 1.33 -23.86
C GLY A 203 18.86 2.41 -23.13
N PHE A 204 18.79 2.47 -21.79
CA PHE A 204 19.57 3.43 -20.99
C PHE A 204 20.90 2.79 -20.57
N PRO A 205 22.05 3.45 -20.87
CA PRO A 205 23.35 2.92 -20.53
C PRO A 205 23.56 2.92 -19.01
N LEU A 206 24.33 1.94 -18.52
CA LEU A 206 24.86 1.95 -17.17
C LEU A 206 25.89 3.09 -17.01
N HIS A 207 26.09 3.54 -15.78
CA HIS A 207 27.10 4.56 -15.48
C HIS A 207 28.49 4.16 -16.00
N GLY A 208 29.12 5.03 -16.80
CA GLY A 208 30.42 4.78 -17.42
C GLY A 208 30.39 4.15 -18.83
N ALA A 209 29.23 3.82 -19.38
CA ALA A 209 29.07 3.49 -20.79
C ALA A 209 28.79 4.76 -21.63
N ASP A 210 29.00 4.69 -22.97
CA ASP A 210 28.62 5.78 -23.87
C ASP A 210 27.11 6.07 -23.71
N ASN A 211 26.79 7.22 -23.16
CA ASN A 211 25.40 7.64 -22.93
C ASN A 211 24.86 8.33 -24.19
N PRO A 212 23.90 7.73 -24.93
CA PRO A 212 23.34 8.34 -26.13
C PRO A 212 22.48 9.60 -25.82
N PHE A 213 22.21 9.86 -24.55
CA PHE A 213 21.47 11.04 -24.07
C PHE A 213 22.35 12.04 -23.31
N ALA A 214 23.71 11.86 -23.34
CA ALA A 214 24.59 12.86 -22.82
C ALA A 214 24.44 14.12 -23.67
N GLU A 215 24.08 15.23 -23.04
CA GLU A 215 24.08 16.53 -23.71
C GLU A 215 25.48 16.80 -24.21
N THR A 216 25.60 16.94 -25.51
CA THR A 216 26.83 17.48 -26.16
C THR A 216 26.83 18.98 -25.87
N ASP A 217 27.68 19.45 -24.95
CA ASP A 217 27.99 20.87 -24.73
C ASP A 217 28.45 21.56 -26.02
#